data_d368f107e7c9acd5ecf3869d82619a7b
#
_entry.id   d368f107e7c9acd5ecf3869d82619a7b
#
_cell.length_a   1.000
_cell.length_b   1.000
_cell.length_c   1.000
_cell.angle_alpha   90.00
_cell.angle_beta   90.00
_cell.angle_gamma   90.00
#
_symmetry.space_group_name_H-M   'P 1'
#
loop_
_entity.id
_entity.type
_entity.pdbx_description
1 polymer ?
#
loop_
_entity_poly.entity_id
_entity_poly.type
_entity_poly.pdbx_seq_one_letter_code
_entity_poly.pdbx_strand_id
1 'polypeptide(L)'
;DVFASTAIEKGHDADVVDLAELDLPMFTMERSKNPEEAPDISDLISALTQSDAWVVIAPEYNGSIPPTLNNVLAWMSTSIDWQSFRSLCTGKPVGLATHSGGGGAHVIMAMRQQFSYIGADVIGRACMSGRDKEANPETIEAMIDNLAR
;
A
#
# COMPACT_ATOMS: atom_id res chain seq x y z
N ASP A 1 -13.83 -3.67 4.50
CA ASP A 1 -13.07 -3.36 3.28
C ASP A 1 -13.47 -4.35 2.17
N VAL A 2 -13.96 -3.83 1.04
CA VAL A 2 -14.50 -4.64 -0.06
C VAL A 2 -13.42 -5.57 -0.67
N PHE A 3 -12.17 -5.14 -0.76
CA PHE A 3 -11.09 -5.99 -1.27
C PHE A 3 -10.84 -7.19 -0.36
N ALA A 4 -10.76 -6.99 0.95
CA ALA A 4 -10.57 -8.08 1.90
C ALA A 4 -11.75 -9.07 1.88
N SER A 5 -12.99 -8.55 1.89
CA SER A 5 -14.19 -9.40 1.78
C SER A 5 -14.19 -10.25 0.51
N THR A 6 -13.88 -9.63 -0.66
CA THR A 6 -13.85 -10.36 -1.93
C THR A 6 -12.70 -11.39 -1.98
N ALA A 7 -11.54 -11.06 -1.40
CA ALA A 7 -10.44 -12.02 -1.30
C ALA A 7 -10.82 -13.26 -0.46
N ILE A 8 -11.46 -13.04 0.69
CA ILE A 8 -11.94 -14.11 1.57
C ILE A 8 -13.01 -14.96 0.86
N GLU A 9 -13.96 -14.36 0.15
CA GLU A 9 -14.98 -15.06 -0.63
C GLU A 9 -14.37 -15.94 -1.74
N LYS A 10 -13.20 -15.53 -2.26
CA LYS A 10 -12.42 -16.29 -3.25
C LYS A 10 -11.49 -17.34 -2.62
N GLY A 11 -11.49 -17.50 -1.30
CA GLY A 11 -10.74 -18.51 -0.57
C GLY A 11 -9.31 -18.12 -0.20
N HIS A 12 -8.99 -16.82 -0.21
CA HIS A 12 -7.71 -16.28 0.26
C HIS A 12 -7.81 -15.78 1.69
N ASP A 13 -6.71 -15.78 2.42
CA ASP A 13 -6.58 -15.04 3.67
C ASP A 13 -6.31 -13.56 3.35
N ALA A 14 -6.91 -12.65 4.11
CA ALA A 14 -6.74 -11.22 3.90
C ALA A 14 -6.75 -10.45 5.23
N ASP A 15 -5.68 -9.72 5.49
CA ASP A 15 -5.56 -8.80 6.60
C ASP A 15 -5.67 -7.35 6.11
N VAL A 16 -6.26 -6.48 6.92
CA VAL A 16 -6.38 -5.05 6.65
C VAL A 16 -5.55 -4.28 7.65
N VAL A 17 -4.62 -3.48 7.15
CA VAL A 17 -3.83 -2.56 7.96
C VAL A 17 -4.25 -1.13 7.64
N ASP A 18 -4.85 -0.44 8.60
CA ASP A 18 -5.09 1.00 8.49
C ASP A 18 -3.82 1.77 8.88
N LEU A 19 -3.19 2.38 7.87
CA LEU A 19 -1.94 3.12 8.08
C LEU A 19 -2.12 4.37 8.97
N ALA A 20 -3.34 4.90 9.09
CA ALA A 20 -3.61 6.03 9.97
C ALA A 20 -3.65 5.62 11.44
N GLU A 21 -4.07 4.39 11.74
CA GLU A 21 -4.09 3.87 13.11
C GLU A 21 -2.69 3.55 13.66
N LEU A 22 -1.70 3.44 12.79
CA LEU A 22 -0.30 3.25 13.21
C LEU A 22 0.26 4.48 13.95
N ASP A 23 -0.35 5.64 13.78
CA ASP A 23 0.02 6.93 14.41
C ASP A 23 1.53 7.21 14.42
N LEU A 24 2.19 6.93 13.28
CA LEU A 24 3.63 7.06 13.17
C LEU A 24 4.05 8.54 13.19
N PRO A 25 5.07 8.91 13.96
CA PRO A 25 5.59 10.28 13.92
C PRO A 25 6.05 10.62 12.50
N MET A 26 5.98 11.91 12.14
CA MET A 26 6.49 12.35 10.85
C MET A 26 7.98 11.97 10.72
N PHE A 27 8.30 11.27 9.65
CA PHE A 27 9.65 10.83 9.36
C PHE A 27 10.61 12.02 9.20
N THR A 28 11.74 11.96 9.88
CA THR A 28 12.91 12.78 9.60
C THR A 28 14.17 11.93 9.74
N MET A 29 15.24 12.30 9.02
CA MET A 29 16.53 11.62 9.15
C MET A 29 17.11 11.72 10.56
N GLU A 30 16.75 12.74 11.33
CA GLU A 30 17.17 12.90 12.72
C GLU A 30 16.44 11.88 13.61
N ARG A 31 15.12 11.78 13.50
CA ARG A 31 14.31 10.82 14.24
C ARG A 31 14.69 9.37 13.93
N SER A 32 14.96 9.06 12.66
CA SER A 32 15.30 7.69 12.28
C SER A 32 16.62 7.18 12.87
N LYS A 33 17.47 8.11 13.33
CA LYS A 33 18.73 7.79 14.02
C LYS A 33 18.62 7.79 15.54
N ASN A 34 17.50 8.24 16.07
CA ASN A 34 17.23 8.28 17.50
C ASN A 34 16.34 7.11 17.91
N PRO A 35 16.86 6.10 18.63
CA PRO A 35 16.06 4.93 19.03
C PRO A 35 14.85 5.26 19.94
N GLU A 36 14.88 6.41 20.61
CA GLU A 36 13.76 6.84 21.47
C GLU A 36 12.61 7.48 20.69
N GLU A 37 12.87 7.93 19.46
CA GLU A 37 11.90 8.60 18.60
C GLU A 37 11.48 7.74 17.39
N ALA A 38 12.27 6.73 17.05
CA ALA A 38 11.95 5.81 15.96
C ALA A 38 10.80 4.88 16.39
N PRO A 39 9.72 4.79 15.61
CA PRO A 39 8.61 3.89 15.94
C PRO A 39 9.00 2.43 15.76
N ASP A 40 8.42 1.56 16.57
CA ASP A 40 8.46 0.13 16.30
C ASP A 40 7.38 -0.21 15.25
N ILE A 41 7.82 -0.65 14.08
CA ILE A 41 6.94 -1.12 12.99
C ILE A 41 7.20 -2.59 12.63
N SER A 42 7.76 -3.36 13.56
CA SER A 42 8.09 -4.77 13.35
C SER A 42 6.87 -5.62 12.96
N ASP A 43 5.73 -5.36 13.55
CA ASP A 43 4.48 -6.06 13.23
C ASP A 43 4.03 -5.77 11.79
N LEU A 44 4.12 -4.52 11.34
CA LEU A 44 3.82 -4.15 9.96
C LEU A 44 4.78 -4.85 8.99
N ILE A 45 6.09 -4.80 9.25
CA ILE A 45 7.09 -5.46 8.42
C ILE A 45 6.85 -6.97 8.38
N SER A 46 6.49 -7.58 9.51
CA SER A 46 6.17 -9.01 9.60
C SER A 46 4.95 -9.36 8.75
N ALA A 47 3.86 -8.62 8.88
CA ALA A 47 2.63 -8.83 8.10
C ALA A 47 2.89 -8.70 6.60
N LEU A 48 3.61 -7.67 6.17
CA LEU A 48 3.97 -7.45 4.78
C LEU A 48 4.91 -8.53 4.23
N THR A 49 5.79 -9.06 5.06
CA THR A 49 6.71 -10.15 4.68
C THR A 49 5.96 -11.47 4.47
N GLN A 50 4.99 -11.76 5.33
CA GLN A 50 4.23 -13.01 5.30
C GLN A 50 3.16 -13.03 4.20
N SER A 51 2.72 -11.87 3.73
CA SER A 51 1.72 -11.79 2.67
C SER A 51 2.32 -12.05 1.29
N ASP A 52 1.60 -12.77 0.43
CA ASP A 52 2.02 -13.08 -0.95
C ASP A 52 1.85 -11.89 -1.89
N ALA A 53 0.90 -11.02 -1.62
CA ALA A 53 0.59 -9.84 -2.43
C ALA A 53 0.04 -8.70 -1.57
N TRP A 54 0.07 -7.47 -2.10
CA TRP A 54 -0.48 -6.29 -1.44
C TRP A 54 -1.55 -5.62 -2.29
N VAL A 55 -2.59 -5.10 -1.64
CA VAL A 55 -3.49 -4.11 -2.22
C VAL A 55 -3.30 -2.80 -1.47
N VAL A 56 -2.82 -1.79 -2.17
CA VAL A 56 -2.61 -0.45 -1.60
C VAL A 56 -3.77 0.44 -1.98
N ILE A 57 -4.51 0.89 -0.97
CA ILE A 57 -5.69 1.75 -1.13
C ILE A 57 -5.37 3.11 -0.51
N ALA A 58 -5.41 4.16 -1.30
CA ALA A 58 -5.11 5.50 -0.82
C ALA A 58 -6.00 6.57 -1.46
N PRO A 59 -6.46 7.59 -0.70
CA PRO A 59 -7.14 8.73 -1.28
C PRO A 59 -6.18 9.63 -2.05
N GLU A 60 -6.71 10.40 -3.01
CA GLU A 60 -5.94 11.44 -3.69
C GLU A 60 -5.94 12.73 -2.86
N TYR A 61 -4.78 13.19 -2.46
CA TYR A 61 -4.60 14.49 -1.81
C TYR A 61 -3.75 15.40 -2.70
N ASN A 62 -4.34 16.51 -3.16
CA ASN A 62 -3.66 17.49 -4.01
C ASN A 62 -2.98 16.86 -5.26
N GLY A 63 -3.65 15.90 -5.90
CA GLY A 63 -3.14 15.20 -7.08
C GLY A 63 -2.00 14.21 -6.81
N SER A 64 -1.84 13.75 -5.57
CA SER A 64 -0.77 12.83 -5.20
C SER A 64 -1.18 11.87 -4.08
N ILE A 65 -0.23 11.06 -3.64
CA ILE A 65 -0.38 10.14 -2.50
C ILE A 65 -0.51 10.90 -1.19
N PRO A 66 -1.29 10.38 -0.23
CA PRO A 66 -1.44 11.00 1.07
C PRO A 66 -0.13 10.97 1.87
N PRO A 67 0.11 11.98 2.75
CA PRO A 67 1.29 12.02 3.60
C PRO A 67 1.52 10.75 4.42
N THR A 68 0.45 10.12 4.90
CA THR A 68 0.50 8.89 5.69
C THR A 68 1.19 7.76 4.95
N LEU A 69 0.85 7.52 3.67
CA LEU A 69 1.48 6.46 2.86
C LEU A 69 2.97 6.74 2.64
N ASN A 70 3.32 7.99 2.30
CA ASN A 70 4.74 8.38 2.16
C ASN A 70 5.51 8.22 3.47
N ASN A 71 4.90 8.60 4.59
CA ASN A 71 5.50 8.50 5.91
C ASN A 71 5.81 7.04 6.28
N VAL A 72 4.84 6.15 6.07
CA VAL A 72 5.02 4.71 6.32
C VAL A 72 6.15 4.13 5.46
N LEU A 73 6.19 4.41 4.16
CA LEU A 73 7.25 3.93 3.28
C LEU A 73 8.63 4.48 3.67
N ALA A 74 8.71 5.73 4.14
CA ALA A 74 9.95 6.30 4.63
C ALA A 74 10.44 5.57 5.90
N TRP A 75 9.55 5.31 6.86
CA TRP A 75 9.89 4.53 8.04
C TRP A 75 10.28 3.09 7.70
N MET A 76 9.54 2.41 6.83
CA MET A 76 9.88 1.04 6.39
C MET A 76 11.29 0.96 5.81
N SER A 77 11.66 1.91 4.94
CA SER A 77 12.98 1.91 4.28
C SER A 77 14.16 2.23 5.19
N THR A 78 13.91 2.63 6.43
CA THR A 78 14.94 3.01 7.42
C THR A 78 14.90 2.19 8.70
N SER A 79 13.79 1.53 9.01
CA SER A 79 13.65 0.66 10.19
C SER A 79 14.32 -0.70 10.00
N ILE A 80 14.51 -1.13 8.76
CA ILE A 80 15.31 -2.28 8.37
C ILE A 80 16.41 -1.82 7.40
N ASP A 81 17.44 -2.62 7.23
CA ASP A 81 18.48 -2.28 6.26
C ASP A 81 17.94 -2.22 4.82
N TRP A 82 18.56 -1.42 3.98
CA TRP A 82 18.11 -1.17 2.62
C TRP A 82 17.97 -2.45 1.78
N GLN A 83 18.84 -3.43 1.98
CA GLN A 83 18.79 -4.68 1.23
C GLN A 83 17.58 -5.51 1.62
N SER A 84 17.27 -5.59 2.92
CA SER A 84 16.07 -6.24 3.44
C SER A 84 14.79 -5.56 2.94
N PHE A 85 14.73 -4.23 2.97
CA PHE A 85 13.61 -3.48 2.40
C PHE A 85 13.43 -3.75 0.90
N ARG A 86 14.51 -3.74 0.13
CA ARG A 86 14.47 -4.07 -1.30
C ARG A 86 14.00 -5.51 -1.53
N SER A 87 14.45 -6.46 -0.72
CA SER A 87 14.04 -7.86 -0.81
C SER A 87 12.56 -8.05 -0.49
N LEU A 88 12.03 -7.30 0.49
CA LEU A 88 10.60 -7.30 0.82
C LEU A 88 9.73 -6.81 -0.35
N CYS A 89 10.20 -5.79 -1.07
CA CYS A 89 9.44 -5.15 -2.14
C CYS A 89 9.63 -5.82 -3.51
N THR A 90 10.85 -6.31 -3.82
CA THR A 90 11.20 -6.78 -5.16
C THR A 90 10.34 -7.96 -5.59
N GLY A 91 9.63 -7.80 -6.71
CA GLY A 91 8.74 -8.82 -7.26
C GLY A 91 7.45 -9.04 -6.47
N LYS A 92 7.21 -8.27 -5.39
CA LYS A 92 5.95 -8.35 -4.65
C LYS A 92 4.79 -7.88 -5.54
N PRO A 93 3.79 -8.73 -5.81
CA PRO A 93 2.61 -8.33 -6.56
C PRO A 93 1.84 -7.24 -5.81
N VAL A 94 1.56 -6.13 -6.48
CA VAL A 94 0.84 -4.98 -5.87
C VAL A 94 -0.32 -4.53 -6.73
N GLY A 95 -1.51 -4.55 -6.16
CA GLY A 95 -2.72 -3.91 -6.71
C GLY A 95 -2.90 -2.50 -6.14
N LEU A 96 -3.38 -1.57 -6.97
CA LEU A 96 -3.60 -0.19 -6.56
C LEU A 96 -5.08 0.16 -6.62
N ALA A 97 -5.58 0.81 -5.57
CA ALA A 97 -6.95 1.30 -5.55
C ALA A 97 -7.06 2.68 -4.89
N THR A 98 -8.12 3.40 -5.22
CA THR A 98 -8.42 4.70 -4.63
C THR A 98 -9.92 4.94 -4.52
N HIS A 99 -10.30 5.69 -3.49
CA HIS A 99 -11.61 6.36 -3.42
C HIS A 99 -11.37 7.85 -3.28
N SER A 100 -11.67 8.63 -4.34
CA SER A 100 -11.31 10.04 -4.41
C SER A 100 -12.33 10.88 -5.17
N GLY A 101 -12.66 12.05 -4.64
CA GLY A 101 -13.61 12.98 -5.25
C GLY A 101 -13.15 13.53 -6.62
N GLY A 102 -11.85 13.59 -6.88
CA GLY A 102 -11.25 14.05 -8.15
C GLY A 102 -11.02 12.95 -9.18
N GLY A 103 -11.53 11.71 -8.93
CA GLY A 103 -11.41 10.58 -9.85
C GLY A 103 -10.16 9.70 -9.62
N GLY A 104 -9.16 10.18 -8.90
CA GLY A 104 -8.04 9.38 -8.39
C GLY A 104 -6.98 8.96 -9.40
N ALA A 105 -7.00 9.47 -10.63
CA ALA A 105 -6.03 9.09 -11.65
C ALA A 105 -4.59 9.47 -11.27
N HIS A 106 -4.42 10.64 -10.66
CA HIS A 106 -3.09 11.13 -10.28
C HIS A 106 -2.49 10.31 -9.15
N VAL A 107 -3.27 9.97 -8.11
CA VAL A 107 -2.77 9.12 -7.01
C VAL A 107 -2.41 7.72 -7.49
N ILE A 108 -3.18 7.12 -8.40
CA ILE A 108 -2.84 5.83 -9.01
C ILE A 108 -1.51 5.91 -9.77
N MET A 109 -1.28 6.97 -10.55
CA MET A 109 -0.01 7.18 -11.25
C MET A 109 1.15 7.37 -10.27
N ALA A 110 0.97 8.18 -9.24
CA ALA A 110 1.99 8.42 -8.22
C ALA A 110 2.34 7.15 -7.43
N MET A 111 1.34 6.36 -7.00
CA MET A 111 1.56 5.07 -6.36
C MET A 111 2.27 4.10 -7.30
N ARG A 112 1.86 4.01 -8.57
CA ARG A 112 2.51 3.13 -9.55
C ARG A 112 3.98 3.46 -9.71
N GLN A 113 4.32 4.73 -9.84
CA GLN A 113 5.71 5.18 -9.92
C GLN A 113 6.50 4.79 -8.67
N GLN A 114 5.94 5.04 -7.48
CA GLN A 114 6.62 4.80 -6.21
C GLN A 114 6.83 3.30 -5.95
N PHE A 115 5.80 2.48 -6.09
CA PHE A 115 5.89 1.04 -5.87
C PHE A 115 6.77 0.34 -6.91
N SER A 116 6.71 0.76 -8.18
CA SER A 116 7.63 0.24 -9.22
C SER A 116 9.08 0.66 -8.93
N TYR A 117 9.33 1.88 -8.44
CA TYR A 117 10.67 2.32 -8.07
C TYR A 117 11.31 1.46 -6.97
N ILE A 118 10.53 1.07 -5.96
CA ILE A 118 11.02 0.19 -4.89
C ILE A 118 11.10 -1.29 -5.31
N GLY A 119 10.68 -1.63 -6.52
CA GLY A 119 10.86 -2.94 -7.13
C GLY A 119 9.63 -3.85 -7.09
N ALA A 120 8.47 -3.35 -6.66
CA ALA A 120 7.23 -4.12 -6.66
C ALA A 120 6.73 -4.40 -8.10
N ASP A 121 6.07 -5.53 -8.27
CA ASP A 121 5.39 -5.92 -9.50
C ASP A 121 3.95 -5.38 -9.50
N VAL A 122 3.81 -4.13 -9.95
CA VAL A 122 2.52 -3.43 -9.93
C VAL A 122 1.64 -3.91 -11.07
N ILE A 123 0.53 -4.60 -10.75
CA ILE A 123 -0.40 -5.09 -11.78
C ILE A 123 -0.99 -3.96 -12.60
N GLY A 124 -1.33 -4.25 -13.87
CA GLY A 124 -1.79 -3.24 -14.81
C GLY A 124 -3.13 -2.60 -14.44
N ARG A 125 -4.08 -3.39 -13.91
CA ARG A 125 -5.41 -2.91 -13.53
C ARG A 125 -5.38 -2.21 -12.17
N ALA A 126 -6.12 -1.10 -12.06
CA ALA A 126 -6.36 -0.41 -10.80
C ALA A 126 -7.87 -0.19 -10.58
N CYS A 127 -8.30 -0.15 -9.33
CA CYS A 127 -9.69 0.17 -8.98
C CYS A 127 -9.80 1.63 -8.55
N MET A 128 -10.58 2.40 -9.30
CA MET A 128 -10.84 3.81 -9.00
C MET A 128 -12.33 4.02 -8.73
N SER A 129 -12.64 4.51 -7.55
CA SER A 129 -13.96 4.90 -7.11
C SER A 129 -13.99 6.34 -6.60
N GLY A 130 -15.15 6.89 -6.37
CA GLY A 130 -15.30 8.25 -5.90
C GLY A 130 -16.75 8.55 -5.52
N ARG A 131 -17.05 9.83 -5.27
CA ARG A 131 -18.36 10.27 -4.79
C ARG A 131 -19.52 9.78 -5.66
N ASP A 132 -19.35 9.84 -6.98
CA ASP A 132 -20.40 9.52 -7.96
C ASP A 132 -20.10 8.24 -8.75
N LYS A 133 -19.11 7.47 -8.30
CA LYS A 133 -18.70 6.23 -8.95
C LYS A 133 -18.29 5.21 -7.90
N GLU A 134 -19.11 4.20 -7.72
CA GLU A 134 -18.80 3.08 -6.84
C GLU A 134 -17.62 2.24 -7.37
N ALA A 135 -16.95 1.53 -6.46
CA ALA A 135 -15.94 0.55 -6.84
C ALA A 135 -16.61 -0.57 -7.66
N ASN A 136 -16.02 -0.89 -8.80
CA ASN A 136 -16.56 -1.92 -9.69
C ASN A 136 -16.17 -3.32 -9.17
N PRO A 137 -17.12 -4.19 -8.79
CA PRO A 137 -16.85 -5.51 -8.25
C PRO A 137 -16.03 -6.40 -9.21
N GLU A 138 -16.34 -6.39 -10.50
CA GLU A 138 -15.60 -7.17 -11.50
C GLU A 138 -14.14 -6.74 -11.61
N THR A 139 -13.87 -5.43 -11.40
CA THR A 139 -12.50 -4.92 -11.37
C THR A 139 -11.77 -5.43 -10.13
N ILE A 140 -12.41 -5.45 -8.96
CA ILE A 140 -11.84 -5.95 -7.72
C ILE A 140 -11.52 -7.45 -7.85
N GLU A 141 -12.47 -8.25 -8.31
CA GLU A 141 -12.28 -9.69 -8.55
C GLU A 141 -11.10 -9.95 -9.50
N ALA A 142 -11.06 -9.26 -10.65
CA ALA A 142 -9.98 -9.41 -11.61
C ALA A 142 -8.62 -8.97 -11.07
N MET A 143 -8.58 -7.98 -10.17
CA MET A 143 -7.34 -7.60 -9.48
C MET A 143 -6.88 -8.68 -8.52
N ILE A 144 -7.78 -9.26 -7.71
CA ILE A 144 -7.44 -10.35 -6.79
C ILE A 144 -6.94 -11.57 -7.58
N ASP A 145 -7.63 -11.96 -8.65
CA ASP A 145 -7.19 -13.07 -9.51
C ASP A 145 -5.80 -12.85 -10.14
N ASN A 146 -5.44 -11.59 -10.42
CA ASN A 146 -4.11 -11.26 -10.91
C ASN A 146 -3.03 -11.29 -9.83
N LEU A 147 -3.38 -10.95 -8.60
CA LEU A 147 -2.46 -10.94 -7.46
C LEU A 147 -2.18 -12.35 -6.93
N ALA A 148 -3.12 -13.27 -7.10
CA ALA A 148 -3.02 -14.66 -6.66
C ALA A 148 -2.28 -15.61 -7.63
N ARG A 149 -1.69 -15.08 -8.70
CA ARG A 149 -0.92 -15.83 -9.70
C ARG A 149 0.55 -15.94 -9.30
#